data_5313345bec9794c5d60d4ad50c4a2e50
#
_entry.id   5313345bec9794c5d60d4ad50c4a2e50
#
_cell.length_a   1.000
_cell.length_b   1.000
_cell.length_c   1.000
_cell.angle_alpha   90.00
_cell.angle_beta   90.00
_cell.angle_gamma   90.00
#
_symmetry.space_group_name_H-M   'P 1'
#
loop_
_entity.id
_entity.type
_entity.pdbx_description
1 polymer ?
#
loop_
_entity_poly.entity_id
_entity_poly.type
_entity_poly.pdbx_seq_one_letter_code
_entity_poly.pdbx_strand_id
1 'polypeptide(L)'
;MNWDDARVFLAVCRESTLRGAARVLGVDQATVGRRITALEKSLSATLFLRTSEGYALTAVGEAAMRAIEKMEHSALELERRIQGLDDRLTGTVRVTTTDSTAIDFLIPAIARLHQRHPDVRVQLDASTQILSLAKREADIAVRNTRPENPDLIARRIARWPVGLFASQAYVDAHGVPEPGSAFEGHDLVVYQPYLQSGKDLTLVSEPPGRGRIVASLSSGLLVRRSIAAGIGIGEIPVYVGEKDGLVRLWPERTRPLPYDVWLVTHADLRHTARVRVVIDEIVEGFCGSEPARDGLQR
;
A
#
# COMPACT_ATOMS: atom_id res chain seq x y z
N MET A 1 15.95 20.24 27.10
CA MET A 1 15.64 19.83 25.72
C MET A 1 14.31 20.46 25.31
N ASN A 2 14.27 21.14 24.19
CA ASN A 2 13.03 21.70 23.60
C ASN A 2 12.52 20.72 22.53
N TRP A 3 11.21 20.52 22.45
CA TRP A 3 10.59 19.65 21.43
C TRP A 3 10.85 20.11 19.98
N ASP A 4 10.86 21.43 19.76
CA ASP A 4 11.19 21.96 18.44
C ASP A 4 12.61 21.63 17.99
N ASP A 5 13.59 21.56 18.93
CA ASP A 5 14.95 21.17 18.61
C ASP A 5 15.02 19.68 18.25
N ALA A 6 14.20 18.86 18.91
CA ALA A 6 14.07 17.42 18.61
C ALA A 6 13.46 17.20 17.20
N ARG A 7 12.43 17.99 16.80
CA ARG A 7 11.88 17.94 15.44
C ARG A 7 12.91 18.32 14.38
N VAL A 8 13.69 19.36 14.65
CA VAL A 8 14.78 19.79 13.76
C VAL A 8 15.82 18.69 13.62
N PHE A 9 16.19 18.03 14.72
CA PHE A 9 17.13 16.90 14.71
C PHE A 9 16.61 15.76 13.81
N LEU A 10 15.35 15.33 13.95
CA LEU A 10 14.77 14.30 13.07
C LEU A 10 14.76 14.71 11.60
N ALA A 11 14.48 15.97 11.30
CA ALA A 11 14.54 16.46 9.93
C ALA A 11 15.96 16.35 9.34
N VAL A 12 17.02 16.67 10.14
CA VAL A 12 18.41 16.50 9.69
C VAL A 12 18.76 15.03 9.54
N CYS A 13 18.28 14.13 10.41
CA CYS A 13 18.47 12.69 10.26
C CYS A 13 17.89 12.16 8.94
N ARG A 14 16.71 12.67 8.54
CA ARG A 14 16.00 12.22 7.31
C ARG A 14 16.61 12.78 6.03
N GLU A 15 17.06 14.04 6.06
CA GLU A 15 17.55 14.76 4.89
C GLU A 15 19.09 14.72 4.76
N SER A 16 19.81 14.25 5.77
CA SER A 16 21.28 14.18 5.85
C SER A 16 22.00 15.50 5.64
N THR A 17 21.27 16.61 5.44
CA THR A 17 21.81 17.96 5.24
C THR A 17 20.98 19.03 5.93
N LEU A 18 21.66 20.10 6.44
CA LEU A 18 20.96 21.24 7.05
C LEU A 18 20.06 21.95 6.02
N ARG A 19 20.47 22.01 4.75
CA ARG A 19 19.71 22.66 3.69
C ARG A 19 18.43 21.87 3.35
N GLY A 20 18.52 20.55 3.30
CA GLY A 20 17.35 19.67 3.11
C GLY A 20 16.36 19.83 4.24
N ALA A 21 16.85 19.72 5.49
CA ALA A 21 16.02 19.90 6.69
C ALA A 21 15.37 21.30 6.73
N ALA A 22 16.12 22.36 6.39
CA ALA A 22 15.60 23.73 6.33
C ALA A 22 14.43 23.87 5.36
N ARG A 23 14.55 23.27 4.18
CA ARG A 23 13.47 23.25 3.17
C ARG A 23 12.22 22.54 3.67
N VAL A 24 12.38 21.37 4.30
CA VAL A 24 11.25 20.58 4.83
C VAL A 24 10.55 21.32 5.99
N LEU A 25 11.34 22.01 6.83
CA LEU A 25 10.81 22.73 8.00
C LEU A 25 10.32 24.14 7.68
N GLY A 26 10.56 24.68 6.49
CA GLY A 26 10.19 26.04 6.12
C GLY A 26 10.97 27.12 6.88
N VAL A 27 12.22 26.84 7.29
CA VAL A 27 13.09 27.76 8.03
C VAL A 27 14.42 27.96 7.28
N ASP A 28 15.24 28.92 7.74
CA ASP A 28 16.58 29.10 7.18
C ASP A 28 17.59 28.05 7.74
N GLN A 29 18.64 27.78 6.97
CA GLN A 29 19.67 26.78 7.30
C GLN A 29 20.44 27.14 8.60
N ALA A 30 20.63 28.44 8.88
CA ALA A 30 21.33 28.89 10.08
C ALA A 30 20.50 28.61 11.34
N THR A 31 19.18 28.71 11.23
CA THR A 31 18.23 28.34 12.30
C THR A 31 18.30 26.83 12.58
N VAL A 32 18.33 25.98 11.55
CA VAL A 32 18.51 24.54 11.73
C VAL A 32 19.83 24.25 12.46
N GLY A 33 20.92 24.84 12.01
CA GLY A 33 22.24 24.64 12.64
C GLY A 33 22.27 25.09 14.10
N ARG A 34 21.70 26.25 14.44
CA ARG A 34 21.60 26.72 15.83
C ARG A 34 20.80 25.81 16.73
N ARG A 35 19.68 25.25 16.23
CA ARG A 35 18.82 24.33 16.99
C ARG A 35 19.51 22.98 17.23
N ILE A 36 20.25 22.45 16.25
CA ILE A 36 21.07 21.24 16.46
C ILE A 36 22.11 21.49 17.54
N THR A 37 22.85 22.59 17.46
CA THR A 37 23.86 22.94 18.49
C THR A 37 23.22 23.12 19.88
N ALA A 38 22.04 23.71 19.96
CA ALA A 38 21.30 23.87 21.21
C ALA A 38 20.89 22.51 21.79
N LEU A 39 20.43 21.57 20.95
CA LEU A 39 20.08 20.21 21.36
C LEU A 39 21.30 19.46 21.89
N GLU A 40 22.41 19.43 21.13
CA GLU A 40 23.64 18.80 21.52
C GLU A 40 24.18 19.36 22.88
N LYS A 41 24.14 20.68 23.04
CA LYS A 41 24.47 21.35 24.30
C LYS A 41 23.57 20.91 25.45
N SER A 42 22.23 20.83 25.20
CA SER A 42 21.26 20.44 26.23
C SER A 42 21.40 18.98 26.67
N LEU A 43 21.89 18.12 25.78
CA LEU A 43 22.12 16.71 26.02
C LEU A 43 23.59 16.41 26.44
N SER A 44 24.47 17.42 26.40
CA SER A 44 25.90 17.30 26.63
C SER A 44 26.53 16.18 25.77
N ALA A 45 26.08 16.06 24.53
CA ALA A 45 26.50 15.00 23.62
C ALA A 45 26.52 15.48 22.16
N THR A 46 27.50 14.99 21.39
CA THR A 46 27.58 15.21 19.95
C THR A 46 26.71 14.17 19.25
N LEU A 47 25.72 14.62 18.51
CA LEU A 47 24.76 13.75 17.84
C LEU A 47 25.13 13.51 16.37
N PHE A 48 25.81 14.46 15.74
CA PHE A 48 26.21 14.38 14.33
C PHE A 48 27.72 14.54 14.14
N LEU A 49 28.23 13.80 13.16
CA LEU A 49 29.54 14.04 12.54
C LEU A 49 29.35 14.79 11.23
N ARG A 50 30.20 15.80 11.00
CA ARG A 50 30.24 16.48 9.69
C ARG A 50 31.10 15.66 8.74
N THR A 51 30.56 15.33 7.58
CA THR A 51 31.25 14.61 6.52
C THR A 51 31.27 15.46 5.25
N SER A 52 32.03 15.03 4.23
CA SER A 52 32.00 15.66 2.90
C SER A 52 30.63 15.58 2.23
N GLU A 53 29.80 14.61 2.60
CA GLU A 53 28.46 14.37 2.03
C GLU A 53 27.33 14.95 2.88
N GLY A 54 27.63 15.50 4.08
CA GLY A 54 26.63 16.09 4.95
C GLY A 54 26.80 15.73 6.44
N TYR A 55 25.73 15.32 7.08
CA TYR A 55 25.68 14.98 8.50
C TYR A 55 25.42 13.49 8.70
N ALA A 56 26.33 12.77 9.35
CA ALA A 56 26.19 11.39 9.75
C ALA A 56 25.94 11.30 11.27
N LEU A 57 25.09 10.37 11.70
CA LEU A 57 24.83 10.16 13.12
C LEU A 57 26.04 9.55 13.85
N THR A 58 26.27 9.97 15.08
CA THR A 58 27.11 9.24 16.03
C THR A 58 26.32 8.08 16.63
N ALA A 59 26.99 7.15 17.36
CA ALA A 59 26.31 6.10 18.12
C ALA A 59 25.30 6.69 19.14
N VAL A 60 25.66 7.84 19.77
CA VAL A 60 24.73 8.57 20.65
C VAL A 60 23.61 9.22 19.85
N GLY A 61 23.90 9.73 18.65
CA GLY A 61 22.90 10.27 17.72
C GLY A 61 21.88 9.23 17.29
N GLU A 62 22.29 8.00 17.00
CA GLU A 62 21.37 6.90 16.70
C GLU A 62 20.46 6.54 17.88
N ALA A 63 21.01 6.50 19.09
CA ALA A 63 20.21 6.27 20.29
C ALA A 63 19.20 7.40 20.53
N ALA A 64 19.64 8.67 20.34
CA ALA A 64 18.78 9.84 20.41
C ALA A 64 17.68 9.81 19.33
N MET A 65 17.98 9.42 18.09
CA MET A 65 17.02 9.28 17.01
C MET A 65 15.89 8.33 17.38
N ARG A 66 16.21 7.13 17.85
CA ARG A 66 15.19 6.16 18.30
C ARG A 66 14.32 6.67 19.44
N ALA A 67 14.89 7.42 20.38
CA ALA A 67 14.14 7.99 21.49
C ALA A 67 13.23 9.15 21.04
N ILE A 68 13.71 10.02 20.17
CA ILE A 68 12.97 11.18 19.66
C ILE A 68 11.87 10.73 18.69
N GLU A 69 12.08 9.68 17.90
CA GLU A 69 11.03 9.07 17.07
C GLU A 69 9.86 8.54 17.92
N LYS A 70 10.15 7.93 19.08
CA LYS A 70 9.09 7.53 20.03
C LYS A 70 8.34 8.74 20.60
N MET A 71 9.04 9.84 20.88
CA MET A 71 8.38 11.09 21.33
C MET A 71 7.51 11.69 20.23
N GLU A 72 7.98 11.75 18.98
CA GLU A 72 7.20 12.18 17.82
C GLU A 72 5.93 11.31 17.68
N HIS A 73 6.08 9.99 17.79
CA HIS A 73 4.97 9.05 17.77
C HIS A 73 3.94 9.34 18.87
N SER A 74 4.39 9.56 20.11
CA SER A 74 3.50 9.86 21.23
C SER A 74 2.80 11.21 21.09
N ALA A 75 3.47 12.24 20.57
CA ALA A 75 2.86 13.54 20.27
C ALA A 75 1.77 13.42 19.20
N LEU A 76 2.07 12.68 18.15
CA LEU A 76 1.12 12.36 17.09
C LEU A 76 -0.04 11.48 17.60
N GLU A 77 0.16 10.60 18.56
CA GLU A 77 -0.89 9.81 19.21
C GLU A 77 -1.81 10.68 20.06
N LEU A 78 -1.27 11.64 20.80
CA LEU A 78 -2.06 12.60 21.57
C LEU A 78 -2.99 13.41 20.63
N GLU A 79 -2.46 13.94 19.53
CA GLU A 79 -3.28 14.62 18.53
C GLU A 79 -4.36 13.70 17.94
N ARG A 80 -4.05 12.42 17.73
CA ARG A 80 -5.01 11.39 17.29
C ARG A 80 -6.12 11.16 18.29
N ARG A 81 -5.76 10.95 19.54
CA ARG A 81 -6.77 10.71 20.60
C ARG A 81 -7.73 11.89 20.70
N ILE A 82 -7.21 13.11 20.62
CA ILE A 82 -8.04 14.31 20.64
C ILE A 82 -8.95 14.37 19.40
N GLN A 83 -8.41 14.09 18.20
CA GLN A 83 -9.18 14.04 16.95
C GLN A 83 -10.09 12.80 16.86
N GLY A 84 -9.67 11.67 17.46
CA GLY A 84 -10.44 10.41 17.49
C GLY A 84 -11.71 10.48 18.36
N LEU A 85 -11.80 11.46 19.25
CA LEU A 85 -13.02 11.78 20.03
C LEU A 85 -14.02 12.63 19.22
N ASP A 86 -13.69 12.97 17.96
CA ASP A 86 -14.59 13.77 17.12
C ASP A 86 -15.71 12.90 16.53
N ASP A 87 -16.89 13.03 17.09
CA ASP A 87 -18.13 12.36 16.63
C ASP A 87 -18.75 13.04 15.40
N ARG A 88 -18.13 14.11 14.88
CA ARG A 88 -18.67 14.83 13.72
C ARG A 88 -18.39 14.09 12.42
N LEU A 89 -19.43 13.97 11.60
CA LEU A 89 -19.36 13.41 10.25
C LEU A 89 -18.87 14.47 9.24
N THR A 90 -17.75 15.13 9.55
CA THR A 90 -17.15 16.18 8.73
C THR A 90 -15.62 16.06 8.71
N GLY A 91 -14.98 16.58 7.65
CA GLY A 91 -13.53 16.63 7.55
C GLY A 91 -12.96 15.63 6.54
N THR A 92 -11.64 15.51 6.48
CA THR A 92 -10.94 14.69 5.49
C THR A 92 -10.49 13.37 6.08
N VAL A 93 -10.70 12.29 5.33
CA VAL A 93 -10.16 10.94 5.60
C VAL A 93 -9.19 10.58 4.47
N ARG A 94 -7.95 10.26 4.83
CA ARG A 94 -6.90 9.87 3.88
C ARG A 94 -6.91 8.37 3.69
N VAL A 95 -7.10 7.93 2.47
CA VAL A 95 -7.16 6.51 2.11
C VAL A 95 -6.05 6.19 1.13
N THR A 96 -5.29 5.13 1.38
CA THR A 96 -4.28 4.63 0.45
C THR A 96 -4.62 3.22 -0.01
N THR A 97 -4.41 2.95 -1.30
CA THR A 97 -4.72 1.65 -1.90
C THR A 97 -3.84 1.37 -3.12
N THR A 98 -4.12 0.28 -3.84
CA THR A 98 -3.58 0.04 -5.18
C THR A 98 -4.52 0.61 -6.25
N ASP A 99 -3.98 0.86 -7.44
CA ASP A 99 -4.73 1.40 -8.58
C ASP A 99 -5.95 0.58 -8.96
N SER A 100 -5.81 -0.75 -9.09
CA SER A 100 -6.94 -1.64 -9.39
C SER A 100 -8.04 -1.56 -8.33
N THR A 101 -7.65 -1.62 -7.06
CA THR A 101 -8.59 -1.54 -5.94
C THR A 101 -9.27 -0.17 -5.87
N ALA A 102 -8.52 0.90 -6.18
CA ALA A 102 -9.08 2.25 -6.26
C ALA A 102 -10.23 2.33 -7.27
N ILE A 103 -9.98 1.86 -8.49
CA ILE A 103 -10.94 1.95 -9.60
C ILE A 103 -12.15 1.04 -9.36
N ASP A 104 -11.93 -0.20 -8.95
CA ASP A 104 -13.00 -1.19 -8.90
C ASP A 104 -13.88 -1.09 -7.66
N PHE A 105 -13.34 -0.60 -6.54
CA PHE A 105 -14.02 -0.65 -5.24
C PHE A 105 -14.11 0.70 -4.52
N LEU A 106 -12.99 1.47 -4.45
CA LEU A 106 -12.99 2.67 -3.64
C LEU A 106 -13.69 3.85 -4.30
N ILE A 107 -13.52 4.05 -5.60
CA ILE A 107 -14.24 5.11 -6.33
C ILE A 107 -15.75 4.92 -6.21
N PRO A 108 -16.33 3.72 -6.46
CA PRO A 108 -17.76 3.47 -6.20
C PRO A 108 -18.16 3.69 -4.73
N ALA A 109 -17.32 3.29 -3.76
CA ALA A 109 -17.59 3.52 -2.33
C ALA A 109 -17.61 5.02 -2.00
N ILE A 110 -16.66 5.81 -2.55
CA ILE A 110 -16.61 7.27 -2.38
C ILE A 110 -17.85 7.94 -3.00
N ALA A 111 -18.32 7.43 -4.13
CA ALA A 111 -19.55 7.96 -4.75
C ALA A 111 -20.77 7.77 -3.84
N ARG A 112 -20.94 6.59 -3.20
CA ARG A 112 -21.99 6.33 -2.22
C ARG A 112 -21.82 7.18 -0.97
N LEU A 113 -20.57 7.26 -0.44
CA LEU A 113 -20.25 8.09 0.71
C LEU A 113 -20.65 9.54 0.48
N HIS A 114 -20.33 10.11 -0.67
CA HIS A 114 -20.65 11.50 -0.99
C HIS A 114 -22.16 11.79 -0.99
N GLN A 115 -22.98 10.81 -1.40
CA GLN A 115 -24.44 10.93 -1.37
C GLN A 115 -24.98 10.88 0.07
N ARG A 116 -24.41 10.04 0.93
CA ARG A 116 -24.87 9.82 2.32
C ARG A 116 -24.27 10.83 3.32
N HIS A 117 -23.03 11.24 3.09
CA HIS A 117 -22.22 12.06 3.99
C HIS A 117 -21.43 13.13 3.23
N PRO A 118 -22.09 14.16 2.66
CA PRO A 118 -21.47 15.14 1.77
C PRO A 118 -20.34 15.96 2.41
N ASP A 119 -20.33 16.09 3.74
CA ASP A 119 -19.31 16.83 4.48
C ASP A 119 -18.04 16.02 4.78
N VAL A 120 -18.06 14.71 4.52
CA VAL A 120 -16.89 13.84 4.64
C VAL A 120 -16.14 13.82 3.32
N ARG A 121 -14.90 14.28 3.34
CA ARG A 121 -14.00 14.31 2.18
C ARG A 121 -13.04 13.11 2.22
N VAL A 122 -12.83 12.48 1.10
CA VAL A 122 -11.82 11.41 0.95
C VAL A 122 -10.66 11.93 0.12
N GLN A 123 -9.46 11.84 0.67
CA GLN A 123 -8.21 12.00 -0.08
C GLN A 123 -7.70 10.60 -0.40
N LEU A 124 -7.84 10.18 -1.67
CA LEU A 124 -7.43 8.86 -2.14
C LEU A 124 -6.05 8.92 -2.79
N ASP A 125 -5.12 8.12 -2.30
CA ASP A 125 -3.81 7.88 -2.91
C ASP A 125 -3.76 6.44 -3.44
N ALA A 126 -3.61 6.30 -4.76
CA ALA A 126 -3.49 5.03 -5.43
C ALA A 126 -2.03 4.80 -5.84
N SER A 127 -1.27 4.10 -5.00
CA SER A 127 0.14 3.84 -5.19
C SER A 127 0.49 2.40 -4.83
N THR A 128 1.45 1.80 -5.57
CA THR A 128 2.06 0.53 -5.19
C THR A 128 3.08 0.67 -4.06
N GLN A 129 3.51 1.90 -3.75
CA GLN A 129 4.36 2.18 -2.60
C GLN A 129 3.55 2.04 -1.32
N ILE A 130 4.15 1.39 -0.32
CA ILE A 130 3.53 1.25 1.00
C ILE A 130 3.70 2.58 1.74
N LEU A 131 2.66 3.43 1.71
CA LEU A 131 2.60 4.58 2.60
C LEU A 131 2.46 4.08 4.04
N SER A 132 3.27 4.63 4.92
CA SER A 132 3.32 4.20 6.31
C SER A 132 2.13 4.77 7.08
N LEU A 133 1.17 3.92 7.43
CA LEU A 133 0.11 4.27 8.39
C LEU A 133 0.72 4.71 9.73
N ALA A 134 1.86 4.13 10.13
CA ALA A 134 2.58 4.52 11.33
C ALA A 134 3.13 5.96 11.28
N LYS A 135 3.40 6.48 10.06
CA LYS A 135 3.83 7.88 9.85
C LYS A 135 2.65 8.83 9.59
N ARG A 136 1.40 8.37 9.71
CA ARG A 136 0.17 9.12 9.42
C ARG A 136 0.06 9.68 8.00
N GLU A 137 0.69 9.03 7.06
CA GLU A 137 0.53 9.37 5.65
C GLU A 137 -0.88 9.01 5.15
N ALA A 138 -1.56 8.05 5.83
CA ALA A 138 -2.97 7.70 5.60
C ALA A 138 -3.70 7.32 6.91
N ASP A 139 -5.03 7.43 6.93
CA ASP A 139 -5.92 7.02 8.01
C ASP A 139 -6.43 5.58 7.80
N ILE A 140 -6.64 5.20 6.55
CA ILE A 140 -7.07 3.87 6.11
C ILE A 140 -6.16 3.40 4.99
N ALA A 141 -5.76 2.12 5.03
CA ALA A 141 -5.13 1.47 3.89
C ALA A 141 -5.94 0.24 3.46
N VAL A 142 -6.09 0.07 2.13
CA VAL A 142 -6.66 -1.15 1.55
C VAL A 142 -5.57 -1.80 0.71
N ARG A 143 -5.06 -2.95 1.17
CA ARG A 143 -3.83 -3.57 0.63
C ARG A 143 -3.96 -5.09 0.55
N ASN A 144 -3.14 -5.69 -0.31
CA ASN A 144 -3.06 -7.15 -0.46
C ASN A 144 -2.12 -7.84 0.53
N THR A 145 -1.47 -7.08 1.40
CA THR A 145 -0.54 -7.61 2.41
C THR A 145 -1.04 -7.24 3.80
N ARG A 146 -1.05 -8.23 4.70
CA ARG A 146 -1.34 -8.00 6.12
C ARG A 146 -0.18 -7.23 6.76
N PRO A 147 -0.44 -6.16 7.51
CA PRO A 147 0.61 -5.44 8.22
C PRO A 147 1.16 -6.29 9.38
N GLU A 148 2.45 -6.12 9.64
CA GLU A 148 3.13 -6.76 10.78
C GLU A 148 3.12 -5.88 12.04
N ASN A 149 2.82 -4.57 11.89
CA ASN A 149 2.81 -3.64 13.00
C ASN A 149 1.63 -3.91 13.95
N PRO A 150 1.89 -4.20 15.26
CA PRO A 150 0.86 -4.52 16.24
C PRO A 150 -0.09 -3.34 16.57
N ASP A 151 0.31 -2.09 16.31
CA ASP A 151 -0.51 -0.89 16.57
C ASP A 151 -1.61 -0.70 15.51
N LEU A 152 -1.59 -1.51 14.46
CA LEU A 152 -2.54 -1.46 13.38
C LEU A 152 -3.61 -2.55 13.52
N ILE A 153 -4.85 -2.15 13.29
CA ILE A 153 -5.97 -3.08 13.17
C ILE A 153 -6.09 -3.46 11.70
N ALA A 154 -6.01 -4.75 11.43
CA ALA A 154 -6.18 -5.31 10.09
C ALA A 154 -7.39 -6.24 10.05
N ARG A 155 -8.31 -5.99 9.12
CA ARG A 155 -9.44 -6.86 8.81
C ARG A 155 -9.33 -7.31 7.36
N ARG A 156 -9.39 -8.63 7.12
CA ARG A 156 -9.53 -9.14 5.76
C ARG A 156 -10.96 -8.88 5.27
N ILE A 157 -11.09 -8.15 4.16
CA ILE A 157 -12.38 -7.76 3.57
C ILE A 157 -12.69 -8.51 2.29
N ALA A 158 -11.69 -9.15 1.65
CA ALA A 158 -11.90 -10.08 0.56
C ALA A 158 -10.77 -11.10 0.48
N ARG A 159 -11.06 -12.25 -0.13
CA ARG A 159 -10.11 -13.30 -0.49
C ARG A 159 -10.50 -13.90 -1.83
N TRP A 160 -9.66 -13.68 -2.84
CA TRP A 160 -9.94 -14.13 -4.19
C TRP A 160 -8.94 -15.19 -4.63
N PRO A 161 -9.39 -16.29 -5.23
CA PRO A 161 -8.50 -17.16 -5.96
C PRO A 161 -7.85 -16.36 -7.11
N VAL A 162 -6.63 -16.73 -7.47
CA VAL A 162 -5.92 -16.15 -8.60
C VAL A 162 -5.87 -17.19 -9.71
N GLY A 163 -6.30 -16.80 -10.89
CA GLY A 163 -6.36 -17.66 -12.08
C GLY A 163 -5.57 -17.08 -13.24
N LEU A 164 -5.47 -17.88 -14.26
CA LEU A 164 -4.82 -17.55 -15.52
C LEU A 164 -5.86 -17.02 -16.50
N PHE A 165 -5.54 -15.90 -17.16
CA PHE A 165 -6.47 -15.22 -18.05
C PHE A 165 -5.81 -14.74 -19.34
N ALA A 166 -6.63 -14.68 -20.39
CA ALA A 166 -6.31 -14.05 -21.66
C ALA A 166 -7.54 -13.31 -22.21
N SER A 167 -7.35 -12.44 -23.19
CA SER A 167 -8.50 -11.91 -23.95
C SER A 167 -9.03 -12.97 -24.92
N GLN A 168 -10.32 -12.86 -25.32
CA GLN A 168 -10.89 -13.74 -26.33
C GLN A 168 -10.11 -13.68 -27.64
N ALA A 169 -9.73 -12.47 -28.08
CA ALA A 169 -8.95 -12.30 -29.31
C ALA A 169 -7.58 -12.99 -29.26
N TYR A 170 -6.93 -13.02 -28.10
CA TYR A 170 -5.69 -13.78 -27.94
C TYR A 170 -5.92 -15.28 -28.06
N VAL A 171 -6.97 -15.80 -27.41
CA VAL A 171 -7.32 -17.23 -27.46
C VAL A 171 -7.69 -17.64 -28.89
N ASP A 172 -8.43 -16.84 -29.62
CA ASP A 172 -8.81 -17.11 -31.02
C ASP A 172 -7.60 -17.18 -31.95
N ALA A 173 -6.57 -16.39 -31.67
CA ALA A 173 -5.37 -16.31 -32.52
C ALA A 173 -4.29 -17.37 -32.14
N HIS A 174 -4.17 -17.73 -30.86
CA HIS A 174 -3.05 -18.56 -30.36
C HIS A 174 -3.49 -19.83 -29.66
N GLY A 175 -4.81 -20.00 -29.43
CA GLY A 175 -5.32 -21.12 -28.65
C GLY A 175 -5.09 -20.99 -27.14
N VAL A 176 -5.34 -22.10 -26.45
CA VAL A 176 -5.12 -22.23 -24.99
C VAL A 176 -3.87 -23.07 -24.79
N PRO A 177 -2.92 -22.65 -23.93
CA PRO A 177 -1.74 -23.46 -23.63
C PRO A 177 -2.13 -24.80 -23.01
N GLU A 178 -1.45 -25.85 -23.37
CA GLU A 178 -1.64 -27.14 -22.73
C GLU A 178 -1.00 -27.15 -21.34
N PRO A 179 -1.68 -27.63 -20.30
CA PRO A 179 -1.08 -27.80 -18.99
C PRO A 179 0.17 -28.71 -19.04
N GLY A 180 1.28 -28.25 -18.49
CA GLY A 180 2.57 -28.98 -18.54
C GLY A 180 3.45 -28.60 -19.72
N SER A 181 2.98 -27.75 -20.64
CA SER A 181 3.78 -27.25 -21.79
C SER A 181 4.78 -26.17 -21.42
N ALA A 182 4.78 -25.69 -20.17
CA ALA A 182 5.56 -24.52 -19.73
C ALA A 182 5.30 -23.27 -20.60
N PHE A 183 4.06 -23.11 -21.09
CA PHE A 183 3.58 -22.04 -21.98
C PHE A 183 4.27 -21.98 -23.35
N GLU A 184 4.71 -23.11 -23.88
CA GLU A 184 5.35 -23.16 -25.20
C GLU A 184 4.48 -22.53 -26.28
N GLY A 185 5.06 -21.60 -27.05
CA GLY A 185 4.36 -20.88 -28.13
C GLY A 185 3.46 -19.73 -27.69
N HIS A 186 3.43 -19.40 -26.39
CA HIS A 186 2.57 -18.34 -25.85
C HIS A 186 3.35 -17.16 -25.30
N ASP A 187 2.75 -15.97 -25.41
CA ASP A 187 3.22 -14.73 -24.85
C ASP A 187 2.66 -14.51 -23.44
N LEU A 188 3.51 -14.04 -22.53
CA LEU A 188 3.20 -13.89 -21.12
C LEU A 188 3.32 -12.42 -20.67
N VAL A 189 2.34 -11.99 -19.89
CA VAL A 189 2.33 -10.70 -19.20
C VAL A 189 2.47 -10.97 -17.69
N VAL A 190 3.54 -10.45 -17.09
CA VAL A 190 3.86 -10.77 -15.69
C VAL A 190 3.91 -9.53 -14.80
N TYR A 191 3.60 -9.73 -13.54
CA TYR A 191 3.75 -8.69 -12.52
C TYR A 191 5.22 -8.60 -12.09
N GLN A 192 5.86 -7.47 -12.37
CA GLN A 192 7.30 -7.24 -12.18
C GLN A 192 7.83 -7.65 -10.79
N PRO A 193 7.15 -7.34 -9.67
CA PRO A 193 7.63 -7.76 -8.36
C PRO A 193 7.81 -9.27 -8.19
N TYR A 194 7.09 -10.11 -8.96
CA TYR A 194 7.31 -11.55 -8.91
C TYR A 194 8.67 -11.95 -9.50
N LEU A 195 9.14 -11.25 -10.54
CA LEU A 195 10.47 -11.46 -11.11
C LEU A 195 11.59 -11.02 -10.15
N GLN A 196 11.31 -10.04 -9.29
CA GLN A 196 12.27 -9.46 -8.36
C GLN A 196 12.29 -10.17 -7.01
N SER A 197 11.35 -11.08 -6.75
CA SER A 197 11.17 -11.73 -5.45
C SER A 197 12.25 -12.74 -5.08
N GLY A 198 13.15 -13.09 -6.00
CA GLY A 198 14.16 -14.15 -5.81
C GLY A 198 13.60 -15.57 -5.72
N LYS A 199 12.29 -15.74 -5.97
CA LYS A 199 11.62 -17.04 -6.05
C LYS A 199 11.43 -17.42 -7.52
N ASP A 200 11.36 -18.74 -7.78
CA ASP A 200 11.05 -19.21 -9.12
C ASP A 200 9.65 -18.69 -9.53
N LEU A 201 9.61 -18.06 -10.69
CA LEU A 201 8.35 -17.58 -11.25
C LEU A 201 7.50 -18.78 -11.66
N THR A 202 6.24 -18.79 -11.21
CA THR A 202 5.22 -19.70 -11.71
C THR A 202 3.92 -18.94 -11.96
N LEU A 203 3.14 -19.37 -12.92
CA LEU A 203 1.78 -18.90 -13.18
C LEU A 203 0.83 -20.08 -12.93
N VAL A 204 -0.07 -19.96 -11.95
CA VAL A 204 -0.94 -21.04 -11.44
C VAL A 204 -0.20 -22.37 -11.24
N SER A 205 0.99 -22.29 -10.62
CA SER A 205 1.93 -23.40 -10.37
C SER A 205 2.64 -23.97 -11.60
N GLU A 206 2.46 -23.41 -12.79
CA GLU A 206 3.18 -23.79 -14.00
C GLU A 206 4.40 -22.88 -14.19
N PRO A 207 5.63 -23.41 -14.37
CA PRO A 207 6.80 -22.59 -14.70
C PRO A 207 6.70 -22.05 -16.14
N PRO A 208 7.05 -20.77 -16.39
CA PRO A 208 6.93 -20.18 -17.72
C PRO A 208 8.13 -20.45 -18.64
N GLY A 209 8.82 -21.57 -18.44
CA GLY A 209 10.14 -21.84 -19.02
C GLY A 209 10.21 -21.87 -20.55
N ARG A 210 9.11 -22.11 -21.26
CA ARG A 210 9.03 -22.11 -22.72
C ARG A 210 8.16 -20.98 -23.28
N GLY A 211 7.45 -20.27 -22.41
CA GLY A 211 6.68 -19.09 -22.78
C GLY A 211 7.58 -17.87 -22.93
N ARG A 212 7.16 -16.91 -23.75
CA ARG A 212 7.87 -15.66 -23.95
C ARG A 212 7.29 -14.57 -23.06
N ILE A 213 8.05 -14.06 -22.09
CA ILE A 213 7.64 -12.89 -21.31
C ILE A 213 7.81 -11.66 -22.19
N VAL A 214 6.68 -11.14 -22.69
CA VAL A 214 6.65 -9.96 -23.60
C VAL A 214 6.44 -8.66 -22.86
N ALA A 215 5.87 -8.72 -21.64
CA ALA A 215 5.67 -7.55 -20.80
C ALA A 215 5.85 -7.88 -19.33
N SER A 216 6.57 -7.02 -18.62
CA SER A 216 6.77 -7.05 -17.17
C SER A 216 6.34 -5.72 -16.59
N LEU A 217 5.31 -5.70 -15.74
CA LEU A 217 4.58 -4.49 -15.37
C LEU A 217 4.55 -4.31 -13.86
N SER A 218 4.76 -3.07 -13.40
CA SER A 218 4.88 -2.72 -11.98
C SER A 218 3.55 -2.63 -11.22
N SER A 219 2.42 -2.68 -11.94
CA SER A 219 1.08 -2.49 -11.37
C SER A 219 0.13 -3.60 -11.83
N GLY A 220 -0.72 -4.08 -10.91
CA GLY A 220 -1.75 -5.08 -11.23
C GLY A 220 -2.77 -4.58 -12.24
N LEU A 221 -3.07 -3.28 -12.26
CA LEU A 221 -3.94 -2.67 -13.26
C LEU A 221 -3.33 -2.74 -14.66
N LEU A 222 -2.03 -2.46 -14.78
CA LEU A 222 -1.33 -2.55 -16.07
C LEU A 222 -1.30 -3.99 -16.58
N VAL A 223 -1.04 -4.98 -15.71
CA VAL A 223 -1.11 -6.41 -16.07
C VAL A 223 -2.50 -6.74 -16.63
N ARG A 224 -3.55 -6.39 -15.90
CA ARG A 224 -4.95 -6.62 -16.28
C ARG A 224 -5.29 -5.97 -17.63
N ARG A 225 -4.90 -4.71 -17.84
CA ARG A 225 -5.14 -3.98 -19.09
C ARG A 225 -4.35 -4.56 -20.26
N SER A 226 -3.15 -5.04 -20.03
CA SER A 226 -2.34 -5.71 -21.06
C SER A 226 -2.93 -7.04 -21.49
N ILE A 227 -3.46 -7.83 -20.55
CA ILE A 227 -4.21 -9.05 -20.87
C ILE A 227 -5.44 -8.72 -21.70
N ALA A 228 -6.23 -7.71 -21.28
CA ALA A 228 -7.42 -7.28 -22.01
C ALA A 228 -7.12 -6.75 -23.42
N ALA A 229 -5.94 -6.12 -23.61
CA ALA A 229 -5.48 -5.67 -24.92
C ALA A 229 -4.96 -6.81 -25.82
N GLY A 230 -4.95 -8.06 -25.36
CA GLY A 230 -4.51 -9.20 -26.14
C GLY A 230 -2.99 -9.35 -26.26
N ILE A 231 -2.20 -8.71 -25.39
CA ILE A 231 -0.74 -8.79 -25.42
C ILE A 231 -0.25 -10.20 -25.06
N GLY A 232 -0.96 -10.91 -24.17
CA GLY A 232 -0.56 -12.23 -23.75
C GLY A 232 -1.40 -12.75 -22.59
N ILE A 233 -0.96 -13.87 -22.03
CA ILE A 233 -1.56 -14.57 -20.89
C ILE A 233 -0.96 -14.01 -19.59
N GLY A 234 -1.78 -13.85 -18.55
CA GLY A 234 -1.30 -13.42 -17.24
C GLY A 234 -2.17 -13.90 -16.08
N GLU A 235 -1.62 -13.79 -14.87
CA GLU A 235 -2.31 -14.12 -13.62
C GLU A 235 -2.98 -12.89 -13.02
N ILE A 236 -4.27 -13.01 -12.73
CA ILE A 236 -5.04 -11.98 -12.00
C ILE A 236 -6.09 -12.64 -11.08
N PRO A 237 -6.63 -11.90 -10.08
CA PRO A 237 -7.73 -12.40 -9.27
C PRO A 237 -8.93 -12.80 -10.14
N VAL A 238 -9.50 -13.98 -9.87
CA VAL A 238 -10.59 -14.56 -10.67
C VAL A 238 -11.77 -13.61 -10.78
N TYR A 239 -12.21 -13.05 -9.65
CA TYR A 239 -13.30 -12.08 -9.61
C TYR A 239 -13.09 -10.90 -10.59
N VAL A 240 -11.86 -10.41 -10.66
CA VAL A 240 -11.52 -9.26 -11.52
C VAL A 240 -11.48 -9.67 -12.99
N GLY A 241 -10.90 -10.83 -13.31
CA GLY A 241 -10.84 -11.34 -14.69
C GLY A 241 -12.22 -11.62 -15.27
N GLU A 242 -13.10 -12.23 -14.49
CA GLU A 242 -14.48 -12.50 -14.87
C GLU A 242 -15.30 -11.21 -15.07
N LYS A 243 -15.14 -10.23 -14.15
CA LYS A 243 -15.77 -8.91 -14.26
C LYS A 243 -15.35 -8.17 -15.54
N ASP A 244 -14.11 -8.35 -15.99
CA ASP A 244 -13.61 -7.75 -17.24
C ASP A 244 -14.00 -8.52 -18.49
N GLY A 245 -14.71 -9.65 -18.36
CA GLY A 245 -15.07 -10.51 -19.47
C GLY A 245 -13.87 -11.21 -20.12
N LEU A 246 -12.79 -11.43 -19.37
CA LEU A 246 -11.64 -12.18 -19.86
C LEU A 246 -11.87 -13.68 -19.80
N VAL A 247 -11.23 -14.40 -20.72
CA VAL A 247 -11.29 -15.85 -20.77
C VAL A 247 -10.40 -16.43 -19.67
N ARG A 248 -10.99 -17.19 -18.76
CA ARG A 248 -10.25 -17.94 -17.76
C ARG A 248 -9.68 -19.21 -18.38
N LEU A 249 -8.35 -19.30 -18.37
CA LEU A 249 -7.64 -20.49 -18.82
C LEU A 249 -7.46 -21.43 -17.62
N TRP A 250 -7.53 -22.75 -17.84
CA TRP A 250 -7.40 -23.76 -16.80
C TRP A 250 -8.27 -23.49 -15.57
N PRO A 251 -9.59 -23.47 -15.71
CA PRO A 251 -10.51 -23.04 -14.65
C PRO A 251 -10.40 -23.85 -13.35
N GLU A 252 -9.93 -25.08 -13.43
CA GLU A 252 -9.63 -25.98 -12.30
C GLU A 252 -8.35 -25.61 -11.54
N ARG A 253 -7.47 -24.78 -12.12
CA ARG A 253 -6.21 -24.37 -11.51
C ARG A 253 -6.30 -22.97 -10.94
N THR A 254 -5.73 -22.80 -9.75
CA THR A 254 -5.52 -21.50 -9.12
C THR A 254 -4.14 -21.47 -8.51
N ARG A 255 -3.65 -20.25 -8.29
CA ARG A 255 -2.40 -20.05 -7.55
C ARG A 255 -2.58 -20.57 -6.10
N PRO A 256 -1.58 -21.23 -5.50
CA PRO A 256 -1.67 -21.77 -4.13
C PRO A 256 -1.98 -20.70 -3.08
N LEU A 257 -1.46 -19.50 -3.25
CA LEU A 257 -1.72 -18.35 -2.37
C LEU A 257 -2.80 -17.46 -3.00
N PRO A 258 -3.97 -17.31 -2.37
CA PRO A 258 -5.01 -16.42 -2.84
C PRO A 258 -4.60 -14.95 -2.73
N TYR A 259 -5.34 -14.08 -3.39
CA TYR A 259 -5.20 -12.64 -3.27
C TYR A 259 -6.10 -12.15 -2.12
N ASP A 260 -5.48 -11.92 -0.96
CA ASP A 260 -6.17 -11.35 0.19
C ASP A 260 -6.24 -9.82 0.05
N VAL A 261 -7.37 -9.24 0.46
CA VAL A 261 -7.53 -7.78 0.59
C VAL A 261 -7.74 -7.45 2.06
N TRP A 262 -6.85 -6.61 2.59
CA TRP A 262 -6.87 -6.18 3.97
C TRP A 262 -7.22 -4.71 4.07
N LEU A 263 -8.22 -4.40 4.88
CA LEU A 263 -8.48 -3.05 5.35
C LEU A 263 -7.70 -2.86 6.65
N VAL A 264 -6.90 -1.81 6.68
CA VAL A 264 -5.99 -1.53 7.78
C VAL A 264 -6.20 -0.10 8.25
N THR A 265 -6.28 0.10 9.55
CA THR A 265 -6.39 1.41 10.18
C THR A 265 -5.66 1.41 11.53
N HIS A 266 -5.39 2.59 12.08
CA HIS A 266 -4.84 2.71 13.41
C HIS A 266 -5.92 2.45 14.48
N ALA A 267 -5.54 1.80 15.59
CA ALA A 267 -6.48 1.48 16.67
C ALA A 267 -7.25 2.71 17.17
N ASP A 268 -6.59 3.86 17.25
CA ASP A 268 -7.19 5.11 17.76
C ASP A 268 -8.25 5.68 16.82
N LEU A 269 -8.12 5.47 15.51
CA LEU A 269 -9.01 6.05 14.50
C LEU A 269 -10.32 5.25 14.33
N ARG A 270 -10.38 4.01 14.82
CA ARG A 270 -11.57 3.16 14.67
C ARG A 270 -12.85 3.76 15.30
N HIS A 271 -12.71 4.65 16.27
CA HIS A 271 -13.81 5.30 16.95
C HIS A 271 -14.19 6.66 16.35
N THR A 272 -13.40 7.22 15.47
CA THR A 272 -13.69 8.48 14.79
C THR A 272 -14.84 8.30 13.80
N ALA A 273 -15.94 9.02 13.98
CA ALA A 273 -17.17 8.82 13.21
C ALA A 273 -16.95 8.92 11.70
N ARG A 274 -16.19 9.94 11.21
CA ARG A 274 -15.90 10.08 9.78
C ARG A 274 -15.06 8.93 9.21
N VAL A 275 -14.12 8.37 9.99
CA VAL A 275 -13.31 7.22 9.54
C VAL A 275 -14.16 5.96 9.46
N ARG A 276 -15.06 5.78 10.44
CA ARG A 276 -15.96 4.64 10.50
C ARG A 276 -16.90 4.57 9.31
N VAL A 277 -17.57 5.68 8.95
CA VAL A 277 -18.46 5.68 7.77
C VAL A 277 -17.70 5.41 6.47
N VAL A 278 -16.45 5.88 6.32
CA VAL A 278 -15.62 5.55 5.16
C VAL A 278 -15.26 4.06 5.14
N ILE A 279 -14.93 3.47 6.30
CA ILE A 279 -14.66 2.03 6.43
C ILE A 279 -15.91 1.23 6.03
N ASP A 280 -17.08 1.61 6.53
CA ASP A 280 -18.34 0.91 6.27
C ASP A 280 -18.67 0.93 4.77
N GLU A 281 -18.54 2.07 4.10
CA GLU A 281 -18.74 2.19 2.65
C GLU A 281 -17.73 1.37 1.82
N ILE A 282 -16.46 1.33 2.27
CA ILE A 282 -15.46 0.49 1.62
C ILE A 282 -15.85 -0.98 1.77
N VAL A 283 -16.13 -1.44 3.00
CA VAL A 283 -16.50 -2.84 3.27
C VAL A 283 -17.74 -3.24 2.49
N GLU A 284 -18.78 -2.38 2.43
CA GLU A 284 -19.99 -2.61 1.63
C GLU A 284 -19.64 -2.83 0.15
N GLY A 285 -18.67 -2.07 -0.40
CA GLY A 285 -18.21 -2.21 -1.78
C GLY A 285 -17.57 -3.57 -2.10
N PHE A 286 -17.04 -4.26 -1.10
CA PHE A 286 -16.47 -5.61 -1.26
C PHE A 286 -17.49 -6.73 -1.01
N CYS A 287 -18.68 -6.43 -0.48
CA CYS A 287 -19.74 -7.42 -0.30
C CYS A 287 -20.15 -8.01 -1.66
N GLY A 288 -20.13 -9.34 -1.77
CA GLY A 288 -20.46 -10.05 -3.02
C GLY A 288 -19.27 -10.25 -3.97
N SER A 289 -18.07 -9.75 -3.62
CA SER A 289 -16.86 -10.02 -4.42
C SER A 289 -16.17 -11.35 -4.05
N GLU A 290 -16.55 -11.99 -2.96
CA GLU A 290 -16.08 -13.34 -2.63
C GLU A 290 -16.86 -14.36 -3.49
N PRO A 291 -16.17 -15.40 -4.03
CA PRO A 291 -16.89 -16.52 -4.65
C PRO A 291 -17.84 -17.11 -3.61
N ALA A 292 -19.07 -17.48 -4.08
CA ALA A 292 -20.03 -18.16 -3.24
C ALA A 292 -19.30 -19.29 -2.48
N ARG A 293 -19.41 -19.32 -1.16
CA ARG A 293 -18.85 -20.42 -0.37
C ARG A 293 -19.51 -21.68 -0.86
N ASP A 294 -18.80 -22.46 -1.66
CA ASP A 294 -19.20 -23.84 -1.93
C ASP A 294 -19.41 -24.48 -0.58
N GLY A 295 -20.63 -24.98 -0.38
CA GLY A 295 -21.10 -25.56 0.86
C GLY A 295 -20.20 -26.71 1.30
N LEU A 296 -19.22 -26.43 2.12
CA LEU A 296 -18.65 -27.41 3.01
C LEU A 296 -19.56 -27.45 4.25
N GLN A 297 -20.60 -28.28 4.11
CA GLN A 297 -21.29 -28.88 5.24
C GLN A 297 -20.27 -29.61 6.11
N ARG A 298 -20.28 -29.23 7.41
CA ARG A 298 -19.90 -29.94 8.64
C ARG A 298 -18.50 -30.58 8.71
#